data_bfbffc3fcb2da8f00defe22165907b72
#
_entry.id   bfbffc3fcb2da8f00defe22165907b72
#
_cell.length_a   1.000
_cell.length_b   1.000
_cell.length_c   1.000
_cell.angle_alpha   90.00
_cell.angle_beta   90.00
_cell.angle_gamma   90.00
#
_symmetry.space_group_name_H-M   'P 1'
#
loop_
_entity.id
_entity.type
_entity.pdbx_description
1 polymer ?
#
loop_
_entity_poly.entity_id
_entity_poly.type
_entity_poly.pdbx_seq_one_letter_code
_entity_poly.pdbx_strand_id
1 'polypeptide(L)'
;PQIQTVGVFVNEAPETVAELLNAGIIDIAQLHGQEDETYIHRLRKLTNKPLIQAVRVTDAASLANAQKSPADLILLDSGAGGTGTAFDWTVLDKFSRLYFLAGGLGPDTVGNAVKRFHPYAVDVSSGIETAGKKDPAKMAAFVAAVRKNDK
;
A
#
# COMPACT_ATOMS: atom_id res chain seq x y z
N PRO A 1 2.46 6.81 20.51
CA PRO A 1 2.96 5.98 19.40
C PRO A 1 3.70 6.88 18.43
N GLN A 2 4.90 6.48 18.01
CA GLN A 2 5.63 7.17 16.97
C GLN A 2 4.91 6.91 15.63
N ILE A 3 4.60 7.98 14.91
CA ILE A 3 4.06 7.91 13.55
C ILE A 3 5.26 7.86 12.61
N GLN A 4 5.29 6.87 11.73
CA GLN A 4 6.28 6.79 10.66
C GLN A 4 5.80 7.59 9.45
N THR A 5 6.73 8.29 8.81
CA THR A 5 6.46 9.04 7.58
C THR A 5 6.79 8.19 6.37
N VAL A 6 5.85 8.12 5.42
CA VAL A 6 6.01 7.36 4.17
C VAL A 6 6.03 8.34 3.01
N GLY A 7 7.14 8.38 2.27
CA GLY A 7 7.22 9.11 1.00
C GLY A 7 6.72 8.24 -0.15
N VAL A 8 5.81 8.77 -0.96
CA VAL A 8 5.28 8.05 -2.14
C VAL A 8 5.97 8.57 -3.39
N PHE A 9 6.52 7.67 -4.18
CA PHE A 9 7.29 7.97 -5.38
C PHE A 9 6.71 7.25 -6.60
N VAL A 10 6.79 7.90 -7.75
CA VAL A 10 6.38 7.34 -9.04
C VAL A 10 7.53 7.56 -10.02
N ASN A 11 8.30 6.50 -10.27
CA ASN A 11 9.44 6.49 -11.19
C ASN A 11 10.50 7.58 -10.89
N GLU A 12 10.70 7.92 -9.61
CA GLU A 12 11.72 8.88 -9.19
C GLU A 12 13.12 8.26 -9.29
N ALA A 13 14.15 9.08 -9.43
CA ALA A 13 15.53 8.59 -9.41
C ALA A 13 15.87 7.95 -8.06
N PRO A 14 16.50 6.75 -8.02
CA PRO A 14 16.80 6.06 -6.76
C PRO A 14 17.73 6.87 -5.85
N GLU A 15 18.56 7.72 -6.40
CA GLU A 15 19.45 8.63 -5.66
C GLU A 15 18.65 9.64 -4.84
N THR A 16 17.62 10.27 -5.45
CA THR A 16 16.72 11.21 -4.77
C THR A 16 15.95 10.54 -3.63
N VAL A 17 15.43 9.34 -3.89
CA VAL A 17 14.70 8.55 -2.87
C VAL A 17 15.62 8.20 -1.70
N ALA A 18 16.85 7.74 -1.99
CA ALA A 18 17.83 7.39 -0.97
C ALA A 18 18.25 8.60 -0.14
N GLU A 19 18.43 9.77 -0.76
CA GLU A 19 18.79 11.01 -0.06
C GLU A 19 17.73 11.37 0.99
N LEU A 20 16.44 11.35 0.63
CA LEU A 20 15.35 11.66 1.56
C LEU A 20 15.25 10.67 2.72
N LEU A 21 15.45 9.38 2.43
CA LEU A 21 15.48 8.31 3.44
C LEU A 21 16.68 8.45 4.40
N ASN A 22 17.88 8.67 3.85
CA ASN A 22 19.10 8.73 4.63
C ASN A 22 19.20 10.02 5.45
N ALA A 23 18.61 11.12 4.96
CA ALA A 23 18.47 12.37 5.71
C ALA A 23 17.40 12.29 6.83
N GLY A 24 16.61 11.23 6.90
CA GLY A 24 15.53 11.07 7.89
C GLY A 24 14.35 12.00 7.67
N ILE A 25 14.17 12.52 6.46
CA ILE A 25 13.00 13.33 6.06
C ILE A 25 11.77 12.43 5.98
N ILE A 26 11.96 11.20 5.50
CA ILE A 26 10.98 10.12 5.50
C ILE A 26 11.59 8.86 6.13
N ASP A 27 10.75 8.03 6.73
CA ASP A 27 11.15 6.77 7.36
C ASP A 27 11.11 5.60 6.38
N ILE A 28 10.15 5.62 5.45
CA ILE A 28 9.85 4.54 4.51
C ILE A 28 9.61 5.16 3.13
N ALA A 29 10.08 4.50 2.07
CA ALA A 29 9.73 4.86 0.71
C ALA A 29 8.73 3.85 0.13
N GLN A 30 7.62 4.37 -0.42
CA GLN A 30 6.62 3.60 -1.17
C GLN A 30 6.81 3.88 -2.66
N LEU A 31 7.18 2.84 -3.39
CA LEU A 31 7.39 2.84 -4.84
C LEU A 31 6.05 2.49 -5.51
N HIS A 32 5.43 3.46 -6.15
CA HIS A 32 4.05 3.36 -6.66
C HIS A 32 3.95 3.59 -8.17
N GLY A 33 5.06 3.50 -8.87
CA GLY A 33 5.16 3.58 -10.33
C GLY A 33 5.43 2.22 -10.97
N GLN A 34 6.43 2.17 -11.81
CA GLN A 34 6.87 0.97 -12.51
C GLN A 34 8.28 0.54 -12.07
N GLU A 35 8.62 0.85 -10.82
CA GLU A 35 9.90 0.49 -10.22
C GLU A 35 9.99 -1.04 -10.13
N ASP A 36 10.87 -1.60 -10.96
CA ASP A 36 11.08 -3.04 -11.07
C ASP A 36 12.13 -3.56 -10.05
N GLU A 37 12.41 -4.84 -10.12
CA GLU A 37 13.42 -5.50 -9.28
C GLU A 37 14.81 -4.84 -9.43
N THR A 38 15.18 -4.44 -10.65
CA THR A 38 16.47 -3.78 -10.94
C THR A 38 16.56 -2.44 -10.22
N TYR A 39 15.48 -1.66 -10.26
CA TYR A 39 15.38 -0.39 -9.54
C TYR A 39 15.54 -0.61 -8.02
N ILE A 40 14.82 -1.57 -7.46
CA ILE A 40 14.86 -1.85 -6.02
C ILE A 40 16.26 -2.30 -5.61
N HIS A 41 16.92 -3.14 -6.37
CA HIS A 41 18.30 -3.55 -6.10
C HIS A 41 19.29 -2.37 -6.19
N ARG A 42 19.09 -1.43 -7.10
CA ARG A 42 19.90 -0.21 -7.17
C ARG A 42 19.67 0.67 -5.93
N LEU A 43 18.41 0.88 -5.54
CA LEU A 43 18.07 1.66 -4.36
C LEU A 43 18.64 1.03 -3.08
N ARG A 44 18.63 -0.31 -2.97
CA ARG A 44 19.22 -1.05 -1.84
C ARG A 44 20.73 -0.86 -1.67
N LYS A 45 21.46 -0.54 -2.72
CA LYS A 45 22.89 -0.18 -2.63
C LYS A 45 23.11 1.19 -2.02
N LEU A 46 22.10 2.04 -1.99
CA LEU A 46 22.16 3.42 -1.53
C LEU A 46 21.56 3.62 -0.13
N THR A 47 20.65 2.72 0.30
CA THR A 47 19.97 2.83 1.59
C THR A 47 19.54 1.47 2.15
N ASN A 48 19.55 1.36 3.49
CA ASN A 48 19.01 0.22 4.23
C ASN A 48 17.63 0.49 4.84
N LYS A 49 17.02 1.62 4.51
CA LYS A 49 15.69 2.00 5.02
C LYS A 49 14.60 1.14 4.40
N PRO A 50 13.45 0.95 5.09
CA PRO A 50 12.37 0.12 4.60
C PRO A 50 11.78 0.62 3.29
N LEU A 51 11.45 -0.32 2.38
CA LEU A 51 10.83 -0.06 1.10
C LEU A 51 9.50 -0.80 1.01
N ILE A 52 8.47 -0.12 0.54
CA ILE A 52 7.18 -0.70 0.16
C ILE A 52 7.11 -0.66 -1.37
N GLN A 53 6.84 -1.80 -2.02
CA GLN A 53 6.46 -1.80 -3.42
C GLN A 53 4.94 -1.88 -3.54
N ALA A 54 4.35 -0.88 -4.19
CA ALA A 54 2.94 -0.91 -4.54
C ALA A 54 2.74 -1.69 -5.85
N VAL A 55 1.83 -2.64 -5.82
CA VAL A 55 1.50 -3.48 -6.96
C VAL A 55 0.01 -3.38 -7.23
N ARG A 56 -0.36 -2.92 -8.41
CA ARG A 56 -1.74 -2.95 -8.86
C ARG A 56 -2.13 -4.39 -9.18
N VAL A 57 -3.11 -4.89 -8.46
CA VAL A 57 -3.57 -6.28 -8.61
C VAL A 57 -4.66 -6.34 -9.67
N THR A 58 -4.32 -6.90 -10.81
CA THR A 58 -5.25 -7.09 -11.94
C THR A 58 -5.57 -8.56 -12.19
N ASP A 59 -4.65 -9.45 -11.81
CA ASP A 59 -4.72 -10.88 -12.06
C ASP A 59 -3.79 -11.69 -11.13
N ALA A 60 -3.78 -12.99 -11.28
CA ALA A 60 -2.90 -13.88 -10.51
C ALA A 60 -1.40 -13.64 -10.81
N ALA A 61 -1.06 -13.16 -12.01
CA ALA A 61 0.33 -12.90 -12.38
C ALA A 61 0.89 -11.70 -11.63
N SER A 62 0.10 -10.62 -11.44
CA SER A 62 0.49 -9.46 -10.66
C SER A 62 0.76 -9.83 -9.19
N LEU A 63 -0.02 -10.73 -8.60
CA LEU A 63 0.22 -11.26 -7.26
C LEU A 63 1.48 -12.14 -7.20
N ALA A 64 1.71 -12.98 -8.20
CA ALA A 64 2.93 -13.79 -8.27
C ALA A 64 4.19 -12.91 -8.36
N ASN A 65 4.13 -11.79 -9.07
CA ASN A 65 5.20 -10.80 -9.12
C ASN A 65 5.39 -10.10 -7.76
N ALA A 66 4.30 -9.68 -7.13
CA ALA A 66 4.34 -9.11 -5.78
C ALA A 66 4.98 -10.06 -4.75
N GLN A 67 4.67 -11.36 -4.85
CA GLN A 67 5.24 -12.39 -3.97
C GLN A 67 6.77 -12.47 -4.07
N LYS A 68 7.35 -12.23 -5.24
CA LYS A 68 8.78 -12.31 -5.53
C LYS A 68 9.54 -10.99 -5.33
N SER A 69 8.84 -9.90 -5.10
CA SER A 69 9.44 -8.57 -4.97
C SER A 69 10.57 -8.55 -3.92
N PRO A 70 11.70 -7.89 -4.18
CA PRO A 70 12.77 -7.71 -3.21
C PRO A 70 12.50 -6.57 -2.20
N ALA A 71 11.36 -5.88 -2.28
CA ALA A 71 10.97 -4.90 -1.28
C ALA A 71 10.66 -5.56 0.09
N ASP A 72 10.77 -4.82 1.18
CA ASP A 72 10.49 -5.34 2.53
C ASP A 72 9.01 -5.61 2.73
N LEU A 73 8.19 -4.70 2.24
CA LEU A 73 6.73 -4.73 2.36
C LEU A 73 6.08 -4.56 0.99
N ILE A 74 4.87 -5.07 0.88
CA ILE A 74 4.06 -4.97 -0.34
C ILE A 74 2.79 -4.18 -0.03
N LEU A 75 2.42 -3.28 -0.92
CA LEU A 75 1.09 -2.69 -0.95
C LEU A 75 0.35 -3.27 -2.15
N LEU A 76 -0.77 -3.92 -1.90
CA LEU A 76 -1.65 -4.45 -2.92
C LEU A 76 -2.78 -3.46 -3.17
N ASP A 77 -2.76 -2.83 -4.34
CA ASP A 77 -3.79 -1.89 -4.77
C ASP A 77 -4.79 -2.61 -5.68
N SER A 78 -6.01 -2.76 -5.20
CA SER A 78 -7.10 -3.39 -5.96
C SER A 78 -7.58 -2.57 -7.16
N GLY A 79 -7.02 -1.37 -7.33
CA GLY A 79 -7.54 -0.41 -8.30
C GLY A 79 -8.82 0.27 -7.83
N ALA A 80 -9.07 1.49 -8.28
CA ALA A 80 -10.32 2.18 -7.99
C ALA A 80 -11.50 1.36 -8.50
N GLY A 81 -12.43 1.05 -7.64
CA GLY A 81 -13.72 0.49 -8.03
C GLY A 81 -14.32 1.36 -9.13
N GLY A 82 -14.68 0.77 -10.26
CA GLY A 82 -15.27 1.51 -11.39
C GLY A 82 -15.10 0.85 -12.74
N THR A 83 -14.25 -0.15 -12.87
CA THR A 83 -14.05 -0.85 -14.16
C THR A 83 -15.01 -2.04 -14.39
N GLY A 84 -16.01 -2.25 -13.53
CA GLY A 84 -17.06 -3.26 -13.72
C GLY A 84 -16.60 -4.73 -13.63
N THR A 85 -15.33 -5.00 -13.55
CA THR A 85 -14.78 -6.33 -13.32
C THR A 85 -14.51 -6.50 -11.83
N ALA A 86 -15.35 -7.31 -11.17
CA ALA A 86 -15.07 -7.70 -9.80
C ALA A 86 -13.74 -8.48 -9.77
N PHE A 87 -12.73 -7.92 -9.13
CA PHE A 87 -11.49 -8.63 -8.90
C PHE A 87 -11.78 -9.86 -8.01
N ASP A 88 -11.30 -11.01 -8.43
CA ASP A 88 -11.43 -12.22 -7.62
C ASP A 88 -10.44 -12.19 -6.45
N TRP A 89 -10.90 -11.69 -5.32
CA TRP A 89 -10.12 -11.58 -4.10
C TRP A 89 -9.67 -12.93 -3.51
N THR A 90 -10.18 -14.06 -4.00
CA THR A 90 -9.77 -15.38 -3.51
C THR A 90 -8.30 -15.67 -3.83
N VAL A 91 -7.73 -14.96 -4.81
CA VAL A 91 -6.31 -15.07 -5.13
C VAL A 91 -5.41 -14.57 -4.00
N LEU A 92 -5.91 -13.67 -3.10
CA LEU A 92 -5.16 -13.21 -1.93
C LEU A 92 -4.93 -14.31 -0.90
N ASP A 93 -5.76 -15.35 -0.86
CA ASP A 93 -5.62 -16.48 0.07
C ASP A 93 -4.28 -17.22 -0.11
N LYS A 94 -3.64 -17.06 -1.27
CA LYS A 94 -2.34 -17.63 -1.60
C LYS A 94 -1.16 -16.68 -1.38
N PHE A 95 -1.43 -15.43 -0.99
CA PHE A 95 -0.39 -14.45 -0.76
C PHE A 95 0.14 -14.57 0.66
N SER A 96 1.41 -14.95 0.81
CA SER A 96 1.99 -15.35 2.10
C SER A 96 2.86 -14.27 2.76
N ARG A 97 3.04 -13.11 2.10
CA ARG A 97 3.80 -11.98 2.66
C ARG A 97 2.89 -11.05 3.44
N LEU A 98 3.48 -10.31 4.38
CA LEU A 98 2.80 -9.15 5.00
C LEU A 98 2.53 -8.10 3.92
N TYR A 99 1.30 -7.59 3.88
CA TYR A 99 0.89 -6.61 2.89
C TYR A 99 -0.04 -5.53 3.45
N PHE A 100 0.04 -4.38 2.82
CA PHE A 100 -0.93 -3.31 2.96
C PHE A 100 -2.02 -3.50 1.91
N LEU A 101 -3.27 -3.35 2.29
CA LEU A 101 -4.38 -3.38 1.36
C LEU A 101 -4.82 -1.96 1.03
N ALA A 102 -4.85 -1.63 -0.26
CA ALA A 102 -5.26 -0.35 -0.80
C ALA A 102 -6.27 -0.52 -1.94
N GLY A 103 -6.81 0.61 -2.40
CA GLY A 103 -7.73 0.68 -3.55
C GLY A 103 -9.19 0.66 -3.15
N GLY A 104 -9.89 1.79 -3.35
CA GLY A 104 -11.32 1.91 -3.15
C GLY A 104 -11.84 1.69 -1.72
N LEU A 105 -10.95 1.65 -0.73
CA LEU A 105 -11.36 1.52 0.67
C LEU A 105 -12.03 2.80 1.18
N GLY A 106 -13.02 2.62 2.04
CA GLY A 106 -13.70 3.69 2.74
C GLY A 106 -14.28 3.19 4.07
N PRO A 107 -14.91 4.07 4.88
CA PRO A 107 -15.46 3.70 6.18
C PRO A 107 -16.43 2.51 6.14
N ASP A 108 -17.22 2.41 5.05
CA ASP A 108 -18.24 1.38 4.90
C ASP A 108 -17.70 0.04 4.39
N THR A 109 -16.52 0.03 3.77
CA THR A 109 -15.95 -1.16 3.12
C THR A 109 -14.77 -1.76 3.86
N VAL A 110 -13.97 -0.94 4.55
CA VAL A 110 -12.72 -1.36 5.19
C VAL A 110 -12.92 -2.44 6.25
N GLY A 111 -14.01 -2.38 7.04
CA GLY A 111 -14.28 -3.38 8.07
C GLY A 111 -14.44 -4.79 7.51
N ASN A 112 -15.13 -4.93 6.39
CA ASN A 112 -15.27 -6.22 5.70
C ASN A 112 -13.96 -6.68 5.06
N ALA A 113 -13.16 -5.74 4.53
CA ALA A 113 -11.86 -6.03 3.96
C ALA A 113 -10.89 -6.57 5.03
N VAL A 114 -10.79 -5.90 6.18
CA VAL A 114 -9.96 -6.34 7.31
C VAL A 114 -10.37 -7.73 7.78
N LYS A 115 -11.67 -7.95 8.01
CA LYS A 115 -12.19 -9.23 8.49
C LYS A 115 -11.96 -10.39 7.52
N ARG A 116 -12.00 -10.12 6.22
CA ARG A 116 -11.89 -11.17 5.19
C ARG A 116 -10.45 -11.47 4.83
N PHE A 117 -9.61 -10.45 4.72
CA PHE A 117 -8.28 -10.58 4.11
C PHE A 117 -7.15 -10.47 5.13
N HIS A 118 -7.42 -10.06 6.36
CA HIS A 118 -6.44 -9.92 7.44
C HIS A 118 -5.14 -9.23 6.99
N PRO A 119 -5.20 -8.08 6.29
CA PRO A 119 -4.00 -7.38 5.87
C PRO A 119 -3.19 -6.91 7.08
N TYR A 120 -1.88 -6.79 6.94
CA TYR A 120 -1.03 -6.20 7.97
C TYR A 120 -1.41 -4.74 8.27
N ALA A 121 -1.79 -4.00 7.24
CA ALA A 121 -2.28 -2.63 7.34
C ALA A 121 -3.24 -2.32 6.18
N VAL A 122 -3.95 -1.22 6.28
CA VAL A 122 -4.82 -0.68 5.23
C VAL A 122 -4.39 0.72 4.85
N ASP A 123 -4.48 1.05 3.57
CA ASP A 123 -4.19 2.37 3.02
C ASP A 123 -5.44 2.99 2.40
N VAL A 124 -5.67 4.26 2.66
CA VAL A 124 -6.83 5.00 2.17
C VAL A 124 -6.48 6.43 1.79
N SER A 125 -6.97 6.86 0.65
CA SER A 125 -6.83 8.25 0.21
C SER A 125 -8.20 8.89 -0.04
N SER A 126 -8.80 8.71 -1.20
CA SER A 126 -10.05 9.37 -1.59
C SER A 126 -11.27 8.90 -0.77
N GLY A 127 -11.25 7.69 -0.24
CA GLY A 127 -12.36 7.13 0.56
C GLY A 127 -12.66 7.88 1.86
N ILE A 128 -11.74 8.75 2.31
CA ILE A 128 -11.92 9.60 3.49
C ILE A 128 -11.98 11.10 3.10
N GLU A 129 -12.43 11.38 1.88
CA GLU A 129 -12.57 12.74 1.37
C GLU A 129 -14.03 13.13 1.18
N THR A 130 -14.31 14.42 1.31
CA THR A 130 -15.56 15.08 0.90
C THR A 130 -15.19 16.29 0.04
N ALA A 131 -15.73 16.34 -1.17
CA ALA A 131 -15.38 17.37 -2.17
C ALA A 131 -13.85 17.55 -2.38
N GLY A 132 -13.11 16.42 -2.44
CA GLY A 132 -11.66 16.42 -2.67
C GLY A 132 -10.80 16.88 -1.49
N LYS A 133 -11.37 17.04 -0.29
CA LYS A 133 -10.66 17.39 0.94
C LYS A 133 -10.81 16.29 1.99
N LYS A 134 -9.76 16.06 2.76
CA LYS A 134 -9.80 15.07 3.86
C LYS A 134 -10.89 15.46 4.87
N ASP A 135 -11.75 14.52 5.19
CA ASP A 135 -12.91 14.68 6.07
C ASP A 135 -12.63 14.01 7.42
N PRO A 136 -12.50 14.80 8.51
CA PRO A 136 -12.20 14.24 9.84
C PRO A 136 -13.21 13.22 10.34
N ALA A 137 -14.51 13.36 10.00
CA ALA A 137 -15.54 12.42 10.40
C ALA A 137 -15.36 11.08 9.68
N LYS A 138 -15.06 11.10 8.37
CA LYS A 138 -14.74 9.90 7.60
C LYS A 138 -13.45 9.24 8.07
N MET A 139 -12.42 10.02 8.42
CA MET A 139 -11.17 9.50 8.97
C MET A 139 -11.43 8.77 10.29
N ALA A 140 -12.20 9.36 11.21
CA ALA A 140 -12.55 8.74 12.48
C ALA A 140 -13.38 7.46 12.28
N ALA A 141 -14.37 7.50 11.39
CA ALA A 141 -15.20 6.33 11.06
C ALA A 141 -14.38 5.19 10.44
N PHE A 142 -13.44 5.51 9.54
CA PHE A 142 -12.54 4.54 8.93
C PHE A 142 -11.69 3.82 9.99
N VAL A 143 -11.02 4.58 10.86
CA VAL A 143 -10.20 4.02 11.94
C VAL A 143 -11.04 3.16 12.90
N ALA A 144 -12.24 3.62 13.25
CA ALA A 144 -13.16 2.85 14.11
C ALA A 144 -13.57 1.51 13.45
N ALA A 145 -13.87 1.53 12.14
CA ALA A 145 -14.21 0.32 11.39
C ALA A 145 -13.04 -0.68 11.32
N VAL A 146 -11.80 -0.20 11.12
CA VAL A 146 -10.60 -1.05 11.17
C VAL A 146 -10.45 -1.69 12.54
N ARG A 147 -10.39 -0.90 13.62
CA ARG A 147 -10.18 -1.40 14.99
C ARG A 147 -11.24 -2.37 15.48
N LYS A 148 -12.47 -2.20 15.03
CA LYS A 148 -13.58 -3.12 15.37
C LYS A 148 -13.40 -4.51 14.76
N ASN A 149 -12.71 -4.63 13.63
CA ASN A 149 -12.60 -5.86 12.85
C ASN A 149 -11.17 -6.45 12.84
N ASP A 150 -10.23 -5.74 13.43
CA ASP A 150 -8.86 -6.18 13.66
C ASP A 150 -8.82 -7.00 14.96
N LYS A 151 -8.92 -8.33 14.83
CA LYS A 151 -8.88 -9.30 15.96
C LYS A 151 -7.96 -10.46 15.63
#